data_de6b9e16d82df979044e198ced284409
#
_entry.id   de6b9e16d82df979044e198ced284409
#
_cell.length_a   1.000
_cell.length_b   1.000
_cell.length_c   1.000
_cell.angle_alpha   90.00
_cell.angle_beta   90.00
_cell.angle_gamma   90.00
#
_symmetry.space_group_name_H-M   'P 1'
#
loop_
_entity.id
_entity.type
_entity.pdbx_description
1 polymer ?
#
loop_
_entity_poly.entity_id
_entity_poly.type
_entity_poly.pdbx_seq_one_letter_code
_entity_poly.pdbx_strand_id
1 'polypeptide(L)'
;MPDVLKLALLAAEDGRFYEHDGVDVPGMLRAAVANFAAGGKRQGASTITMQLARNFYLSNEKTYTRKLVEVLLALKIEAALPKDEILQLYMNQIYLGRRAYGFGAAAQAYFGTDVRHLTLGQAALLAGLPKAPSSFNPIANPERAAVRRRYVLGRMLDLHFITPEEFDAALAEPPYQPPAPGVDNSPAGMVAETVRRLLYDEYGDRIYESGMRVWTTVDMKDQQAAYAAVLKGVQAYTHRHPYAGPEGSAPPQALRAALAKDDGPATAYLASLPRAPGQMAALVLRYADKSAALLAADGRRLDVSGKGLAFVRTRVARGPALKPGDLVRLRQDAPDAEIVQFPQVQAALVAVSPADGAIRALVSGNGTGA
;
A
#
# COMPACT_ATOMS: atom_id res chain seq x y z
N MET A 1 -8.38 13.79 13.49
CA MET A 1 -7.02 13.24 13.21
C MET A 1 -6.36 12.87 14.53
N PRO A 2 -5.64 11.74 14.66
CA PRO A 2 -4.95 11.37 15.90
C PRO A 2 -3.77 12.32 16.19
N ASP A 3 -3.51 12.56 17.46
CA ASP A 3 -2.48 13.52 17.88
C ASP A 3 -1.07 13.07 17.47
N VAL A 4 -0.79 11.77 17.53
CA VAL A 4 0.49 11.22 17.06
C VAL A 4 0.81 11.61 15.61
N LEU A 5 -0.18 11.64 14.73
CA LEU A 5 0.00 12.03 13.33
C LEU A 5 0.14 13.53 13.16
N LYS A 6 -0.61 14.33 13.94
CA LYS A 6 -0.46 15.80 13.97
C LYS A 6 0.94 16.18 14.38
N LEU A 7 1.42 15.62 15.50
CA LEU A 7 2.77 15.88 16.03
C LEU A 7 3.86 15.44 15.06
N ALA A 8 3.70 14.27 14.41
CA ALA A 8 4.64 13.81 13.39
C ALA A 8 4.71 14.75 12.19
N LEU A 9 3.56 15.26 11.72
CA LEU A 9 3.51 16.21 10.63
C LEU A 9 4.14 17.56 11.00
N LEU A 10 3.82 18.08 12.17
CA LEU A 10 4.42 19.32 12.69
C LEU A 10 5.94 19.20 12.80
N ALA A 11 6.42 18.09 13.36
CA ALA A 11 7.85 17.82 13.46
C ALA A 11 8.56 17.73 12.10
N ALA A 12 7.87 17.16 11.10
CA ALA A 12 8.41 16.96 9.77
C ALA A 12 8.46 18.22 8.90
N GLU A 13 7.43 19.08 9.00
CA GLU A 13 7.18 20.18 8.06
C GLU A 13 7.25 21.56 8.72
N ASP A 14 6.74 21.72 9.95
CA ASP A 14 6.60 23.04 10.58
C ASP A 14 6.52 22.94 12.13
N GLY A 15 7.66 22.71 12.77
CA GLY A 15 7.72 22.47 14.23
C GLY A 15 7.25 23.65 15.10
N ARG A 16 7.09 24.83 14.52
CA ARG A 16 6.61 26.04 15.20
C ARG A 16 5.29 26.56 14.62
N PHE A 17 4.51 25.70 14.02
CA PHE A 17 3.27 26.06 13.34
C PHE A 17 2.33 26.92 14.18
N TYR A 18 2.22 26.66 15.47
CA TYR A 18 1.35 27.40 16.39
C TYR A 18 1.96 28.71 16.91
N GLU A 19 3.25 29.01 16.60
CA GLU A 19 3.98 30.18 17.11
C GLU A 19 4.08 31.33 16.11
N HIS A 20 3.68 31.12 14.85
CA HIS A 20 3.79 32.15 13.81
C HIS A 20 2.48 32.34 13.04
N ASP A 21 2.29 33.48 12.40
CA ASP A 21 1.10 33.85 11.64
C ASP A 21 1.31 33.59 10.13
N GLY A 22 1.46 32.31 9.74
CA GLY A 22 1.57 31.86 8.34
C GLY A 22 2.99 31.85 7.77
N VAL A 23 3.91 32.63 8.33
CA VAL A 23 5.30 32.74 7.88
C VAL A 23 6.24 32.62 9.08
N ASP A 24 7.09 31.62 9.10
CA ASP A 24 8.12 31.44 10.12
C ASP A 24 9.39 32.21 9.74
N VAL A 25 9.43 33.53 10.01
CA VAL A 25 10.58 34.39 9.68
C VAL A 25 11.88 33.91 10.37
N PRO A 26 11.92 33.60 11.68
CA PRO A 26 13.11 33.04 12.30
C PRO A 26 13.55 31.70 11.73
N GLY A 27 12.60 30.82 11.37
CA GLY A 27 12.87 29.55 10.70
C GLY A 27 13.43 29.74 9.29
N MET A 28 12.92 30.70 8.54
CA MET A 28 13.44 31.05 7.22
C MET A 28 14.88 31.55 7.30
N LEU A 29 15.21 32.42 8.28
CA LEU A 29 16.56 32.92 8.49
C LEU A 29 17.53 31.79 8.88
N ARG A 30 17.13 30.93 9.81
CA ARG A 30 17.91 29.74 10.21
C ARG A 30 18.16 28.83 9.02
N ALA A 31 17.13 28.54 8.21
CA ALA A 31 17.26 27.71 7.01
C ALA A 31 18.17 28.35 5.96
N ALA A 32 18.12 29.67 5.79
CA ALA A 32 19.01 30.41 4.88
C ALA A 32 20.48 30.29 5.31
N VAL A 33 20.80 30.49 6.60
CA VAL A 33 22.16 30.31 7.15
C VAL A 33 22.63 28.86 7.00
N ALA A 34 21.79 27.88 7.35
CA ALA A 34 22.15 26.48 7.23
C ALA A 34 22.39 26.03 5.78
N ASN A 35 21.58 26.52 4.83
CA ASN A 35 21.73 26.25 3.41
C ASN A 35 22.99 26.93 2.82
N PHE A 36 23.29 28.12 3.25
CA PHE A 36 24.52 28.83 2.86
C PHE A 36 25.76 28.11 3.37
N ALA A 37 25.78 27.74 4.66
CA ALA A 37 26.92 27.03 5.28
C ALA A 37 27.14 25.63 4.66
N ALA A 38 26.08 24.98 4.16
CA ALA A 38 26.13 23.66 3.57
C ALA A 38 26.37 23.65 2.05
N GLY A 39 26.48 24.81 1.40
CA GLY A 39 26.64 24.94 -0.06
C GLY A 39 25.47 24.40 -0.88
N GLY A 40 24.27 24.26 -0.29
CA GLY A 40 23.10 23.73 -1.00
C GLY A 40 21.82 23.66 -0.15
N LYS A 41 20.70 23.32 -0.79
CA LYS A 41 19.38 23.24 -0.13
C LYS A 41 19.30 22.03 0.80
N ARG A 42 19.53 22.22 2.09
CA ARG A 42 19.36 21.19 3.14
C ARG A 42 18.07 21.36 3.95
N GLN A 43 17.66 22.57 4.24
CA GLN A 43 16.44 22.85 5.00
C GLN A 43 15.39 23.57 4.16
N GLY A 44 14.13 23.14 4.27
CA GLY A 44 12.97 23.85 3.74
C GLY A 44 12.55 24.98 4.68
N ALA A 45 12.04 26.06 4.11
CA ALA A 45 11.59 27.24 4.85
C ALA A 45 10.12 27.58 4.56
N SER A 46 9.34 26.64 4.01
CA SER A 46 7.91 26.84 3.74
C SER A 46 7.10 26.28 4.89
N THR A 47 6.19 27.08 5.43
CA THR A 47 5.25 26.66 6.48
C THR A 47 4.12 25.81 5.92
N ILE A 48 3.37 25.13 6.80
CA ILE A 48 2.16 24.38 6.44
C ILE A 48 1.14 25.28 5.74
N THR A 49 0.92 26.51 6.23
CA THR A 49 -0.02 27.47 5.63
C THR A 49 0.42 27.91 4.22
N MET A 50 1.72 28.11 4.00
CA MET A 50 2.24 28.40 2.66
C MET A 50 2.08 27.22 1.71
N GLN A 51 2.25 25.99 2.21
CA GLN A 51 2.01 24.78 1.40
C GLN A 51 0.53 24.60 1.08
N LEU A 52 -0.36 24.89 2.02
CA LEU A 52 -1.81 24.90 1.81
C LEU A 52 -2.20 25.92 0.75
N ALA A 53 -1.71 27.16 0.86
CA ALA A 53 -1.94 28.21 -0.13
C ALA A 53 -1.51 27.80 -1.53
N ARG A 54 -0.34 27.16 -1.65
CA ARG A 54 0.17 26.64 -2.92
C ARG A 54 -0.76 25.56 -3.50
N ASN A 55 -1.22 24.62 -2.69
CA ASN A 55 -2.02 23.49 -3.16
C ASN A 55 -3.39 23.90 -3.66
N PHE A 56 -3.98 24.96 -3.08
CA PHE A 56 -5.33 25.41 -3.44
C PHE A 56 -5.37 26.46 -4.56
N TYR A 57 -4.38 27.32 -4.66
CA TYR A 57 -4.51 28.56 -5.41
C TYR A 57 -3.45 28.77 -6.49
N LEU A 58 -2.42 27.93 -6.58
CA LEU A 58 -1.27 28.24 -7.42
C LEU A 58 -0.91 27.09 -8.37
N SER A 59 -0.43 27.46 -9.57
CA SER A 59 0.12 26.53 -10.55
C SER A 59 1.47 25.96 -10.11
N ASN A 60 1.91 24.86 -10.74
CA ASN A 60 3.18 24.19 -10.43
C ASN A 60 4.44 24.93 -10.91
N GLU A 61 4.32 26.12 -11.49
CA GLU A 61 5.45 26.90 -11.97
C GLU A 61 6.31 27.44 -10.80
N LYS A 62 7.62 27.30 -10.91
CA LYS A 62 8.58 27.71 -9.87
C LYS A 62 9.09 29.12 -10.14
N THR A 63 8.32 30.14 -9.83
CA THR A 63 8.70 31.54 -9.99
C THR A 63 8.80 32.28 -8.65
N TYR A 64 9.60 33.36 -8.60
CA TYR A 64 9.68 34.22 -7.41
C TYR A 64 8.35 34.95 -7.13
N THR A 65 7.64 35.35 -8.19
CA THR A 65 6.30 35.94 -8.11
C THR A 65 5.32 34.99 -7.41
N ARG A 66 5.32 33.70 -7.79
CA ARG A 66 4.49 32.70 -7.11
C ARG A 66 4.84 32.58 -5.62
N LYS A 67 6.14 32.65 -5.26
CA LYS A 67 6.55 32.58 -3.85
C LYS A 67 6.06 33.77 -3.03
N LEU A 68 6.03 34.95 -3.62
CA LEU A 68 5.44 36.13 -3.00
C LEU A 68 3.93 35.97 -2.79
N VAL A 69 3.23 35.46 -3.80
CA VAL A 69 1.80 35.16 -3.70
C VAL A 69 1.51 34.10 -2.64
N GLU A 70 2.32 33.04 -2.52
CA GLU A 70 2.21 32.04 -1.44
C GLU A 70 2.25 32.69 -0.06
N VAL A 71 3.19 33.63 0.15
CA VAL A 71 3.33 34.37 1.44
C VAL A 71 2.10 35.21 1.72
N LEU A 72 1.64 36.01 0.74
CA LEU A 72 0.47 36.87 0.91
C LEU A 72 -0.82 36.07 1.16
N LEU A 73 -0.99 34.95 0.45
CA LEU A 73 -2.11 34.05 0.66
C LEU A 73 -2.03 33.36 2.03
N ALA A 74 -0.84 32.95 2.48
CA ALA A 74 -0.67 32.36 3.79
C ALA A 74 -1.09 33.32 4.91
N LEU A 75 -0.68 34.58 4.84
CA LEU A 75 -1.11 35.62 5.80
C LEU A 75 -2.65 35.82 5.76
N LYS A 76 -3.24 35.77 4.58
CA LYS A 76 -4.70 35.93 4.40
C LYS A 76 -5.48 34.74 4.96
N ILE A 77 -4.96 33.52 4.80
CA ILE A 77 -5.54 32.28 5.35
C ILE A 77 -5.49 32.34 6.89
N GLU A 78 -4.36 32.72 7.47
CA GLU A 78 -4.19 32.81 8.93
C GLU A 78 -5.09 33.90 9.55
N ALA A 79 -5.35 34.99 8.83
CA ALA A 79 -6.29 36.01 9.28
C ALA A 79 -7.76 35.55 9.22
N ALA A 80 -8.08 34.55 8.41
CA ALA A 80 -9.42 34.07 8.18
C ALA A 80 -9.79 32.77 8.93
N LEU A 81 -8.80 31.93 9.24
CA LEU A 81 -9.02 30.59 9.81
C LEU A 81 -8.13 30.35 11.04
N PRO A 82 -8.65 29.66 12.07
CA PRO A 82 -7.84 29.24 13.21
C PRO A 82 -6.83 28.16 12.82
N LYS A 83 -5.72 28.06 13.54
CA LYS A 83 -4.63 27.11 13.30
C LYS A 83 -5.07 25.66 13.11
N ASP A 84 -5.97 25.19 13.97
CA ASP A 84 -6.46 23.79 13.89
C ASP A 84 -7.22 23.52 12.61
N GLU A 85 -7.94 24.50 12.10
CA GLU A 85 -8.71 24.39 10.85
C GLU A 85 -7.75 24.40 9.64
N ILE A 86 -6.74 25.26 9.65
CA ILE A 86 -5.67 25.26 8.64
C ILE A 86 -4.96 23.90 8.61
N LEU A 87 -4.58 23.37 9.76
CA LEU A 87 -3.93 22.06 9.87
C LEU A 87 -4.85 20.94 9.37
N GLN A 88 -6.12 20.98 9.72
CA GLN A 88 -7.11 20.01 9.27
C GLN A 88 -7.30 20.04 7.75
N LEU A 89 -7.40 21.24 7.15
CA LEU A 89 -7.49 21.41 5.70
C LEU A 89 -6.26 20.83 5.01
N TYR A 90 -5.06 21.17 5.50
CA TYR A 90 -3.82 20.65 4.97
C TYR A 90 -3.77 19.12 5.02
N MET A 91 -4.06 18.53 6.20
CA MET A 91 -4.03 17.10 6.41
C MET A 91 -5.04 16.33 5.54
N ASN A 92 -6.12 16.96 5.13
CA ASN A 92 -7.15 16.35 4.28
C ASN A 92 -6.84 16.48 2.78
N GLN A 93 -5.99 17.45 2.37
CA GLN A 93 -5.80 17.78 0.95
C GLN A 93 -4.43 17.38 0.39
N ILE A 94 -3.42 17.25 1.25
CA ILE A 94 -2.05 17.03 0.79
C ILE A 94 -1.91 15.70 0.02
N TYR A 95 -1.25 15.73 -1.13
CA TYR A 95 -0.93 14.54 -1.90
C TYR A 95 0.21 13.75 -1.27
N LEU A 96 -0.01 12.46 -1.04
CA LEU A 96 0.92 11.56 -0.35
C LEU A 96 1.41 10.39 -1.22
N GLY A 97 1.18 10.45 -2.52
CA GLY A 97 1.51 9.36 -3.43
C GLY A 97 0.38 8.33 -3.55
N ARG A 98 0.52 7.35 -4.47
CA ARG A 98 -0.48 6.29 -4.70
C ARG A 98 -1.91 6.83 -4.93
N ARG A 99 -2.05 7.99 -5.54
CA ARG A 99 -3.34 8.68 -5.72
C ARG A 99 -4.07 8.96 -4.39
N ALA A 100 -3.35 8.96 -3.26
CA ALA A 100 -3.91 9.28 -1.96
C ALA A 100 -3.77 10.79 -1.68
N TYR A 101 -4.90 11.44 -1.57
CA TYR A 101 -5.04 12.82 -1.11
C TYR A 101 -5.56 12.81 0.31
N GLY A 102 -4.82 13.42 1.22
CA GLY A 102 -5.05 13.41 2.65
C GLY A 102 -4.58 12.14 3.37
N PHE A 103 -4.33 12.32 4.68
CA PHE A 103 -3.77 11.25 5.52
C PHE A 103 -4.71 10.08 5.74
N GLY A 104 -6.02 10.29 5.70
CA GLY A 104 -7.01 9.21 5.80
C GLY A 104 -6.89 8.24 4.62
N ALA A 105 -6.88 8.77 3.38
CA ALA A 105 -6.69 7.97 2.18
C ALA A 105 -5.30 7.31 2.14
N ALA A 106 -4.26 8.01 2.62
CA ALA A 106 -2.91 7.48 2.68
C ALA A 106 -2.78 6.33 3.69
N ALA A 107 -3.41 6.40 4.87
CA ALA A 107 -3.43 5.32 5.86
C ALA A 107 -4.03 4.05 5.25
N GLN A 108 -5.14 4.19 4.52
CA GLN A 108 -5.75 3.09 3.79
C GLN A 108 -4.85 2.56 2.67
N ALA A 109 -4.29 3.45 1.83
CA ALA A 109 -3.50 3.07 0.66
C ALA A 109 -2.16 2.40 1.01
N TYR A 110 -1.52 2.81 2.11
CA TYR A 110 -0.22 2.29 2.52
C TYR A 110 -0.31 1.16 3.54
N PHE A 111 -1.27 1.22 4.48
CA PHE A 111 -1.33 0.29 5.61
C PHE A 111 -2.63 -0.51 5.70
N GLY A 112 -3.64 -0.20 4.87
CA GLY A 112 -4.95 -0.86 4.91
C GLY A 112 -5.69 -0.64 6.24
N THR A 113 -5.42 0.46 6.93
CA THR A 113 -5.99 0.77 8.25
C THR A 113 -6.62 2.16 8.29
N ASP A 114 -7.51 2.37 9.25
CA ASP A 114 -8.02 3.70 9.54
C ASP A 114 -6.92 4.58 10.15
N VAL A 115 -6.91 5.84 9.80
CA VAL A 115 -5.92 6.83 10.27
C VAL A 115 -5.82 6.91 11.80
N ARG A 116 -6.90 6.55 12.51
CA ARG A 116 -6.97 6.52 13.98
C ARG A 116 -6.18 5.38 14.61
N HIS A 117 -5.82 4.37 13.85
CA HIS A 117 -5.12 3.17 14.32
C HIS A 117 -3.66 3.10 13.86
N LEU A 118 -3.11 4.21 13.36
CA LEU A 118 -1.71 4.28 12.97
C LEU A 118 -0.80 4.16 14.20
N THR A 119 0.26 3.35 14.08
CA THR A 119 1.36 3.35 15.04
C THR A 119 2.20 4.62 14.90
N LEU A 120 3.06 4.90 15.88
CA LEU A 120 4.01 6.03 15.82
C LEU A 120 4.92 5.93 14.60
N GLY A 121 5.44 4.73 14.30
CA GLY A 121 6.29 4.49 13.14
C GLY A 121 5.57 4.70 11.82
N GLN A 122 4.30 4.30 11.71
CA GLN A 122 3.45 4.52 10.54
C GLN A 122 3.10 6.00 10.37
N ALA A 123 2.74 6.69 11.44
CA ALA A 123 2.46 8.13 11.43
C ALA A 123 3.69 8.94 10.98
N ALA A 124 4.88 8.61 11.48
CA ALA A 124 6.14 9.25 11.09
C ALA A 124 6.49 8.99 9.61
N LEU A 125 6.20 7.79 9.10
CA LEU A 125 6.40 7.47 7.68
C LEU A 125 5.48 8.34 6.80
N LEU A 126 4.17 8.38 7.09
CA LEU A 126 3.22 9.20 6.32
C LEU A 126 3.56 10.69 6.40
N ALA A 127 3.92 11.19 7.60
CA ALA A 127 4.33 12.58 7.80
C ALA A 127 5.61 12.95 7.02
N GLY A 128 6.40 11.97 6.63
CA GLY A 128 7.58 12.15 5.80
C GLY A 128 7.29 12.34 4.30
N LEU A 129 6.13 11.93 3.81
CA LEU A 129 5.78 11.89 2.38
C LEU A 129 5.56 13.27 1.73
N PRO A 130 4.96 14.29 2.39
CA PRO A 130 4.64 15.57 1.75
C PRO A 130 5.82 16.20 1.04
N LYS A 131 7.03 16.05 1.56
CA LYS A 131 8.27 16.63 1.00
C LYS A 131 8.55 16.14 -0.42
N ALA A 132 8.37 14.86 -0.70
CA ALA A 132 8.58 14.27 -2.01
C ALA A 132 7.87 12.89 -2.09
N PRO A 133 6.57 12.83 -2.33
CA PRO A 133 5.76 11.61 -2.24
C PRO A 133 6.27 10.45 -3.10
N SER A 134 6.76 10.72 -4.30
CA SER A 134 7.32 9.68 -5.18
C SER A 134 8.68 9.17 -4.71
N SER A 135 9.55 10.07 -4.19
CA SER A 135 10.91 9.72 -3.75
C SER A 135 10.95 8.98 -2.41
N PHE A 136 9.98 9.25 -1.53
CA PHE A 136 9.86 8.63 -0.21
C PHE A 136 8.77 7.57 -0.14
N ASN A 137 8.25 7.13 -1.29
CA ASN A 137 7.28 6.05 -1.38
C ASN A 137 7.89 4.75 -0.83
N PRO A 138 7.34 4.15 0.24
CA PRO A 138 7.93 2.97 0.88
C PRO A 138 7.87 1.71 0.01
N ILE A 139 7.01 1.68 -1.01
CA ILE A 139 6.89 0.55 -1.94
C ILE A 139 7.95 0.66 -3.03
N ALA A 140 8.13 1.86 -3.60
CA ALA A 140 9.07 2.09 -4.69
C ALA A 140 10.52 2.31 -4.20
N ASN A 141 10.68 2.93 -3.02
CA ASN A 141 11.97 3.34 -2.47
C ASN A 141 12.03 3.09 -0.95
N PRO A 142 12.01 1.82 -0.49
CA PRO A 142 11.90 1.46 0.93
C PRO A 142 13.04 2.04 1.78
N GLU A 143 14.25 2.04 1.27
CA GLU A 143 15.42 2.59 1.99
C GLU A 143 15.30 4.10 2.23
N ARG A 144 14.90 4.87 1.20
CA ARG A 144 14.70 6.32 1.34
C ARG A 144 13.53 6.64 2.27
N ALA A 145 12.47 5.83 2.22
CA ALA A 145 11.34 5.96 3.14
C ALA A 145 11.76 5.70 4.58
N ALA A 146 12.58 4.67 4.84
CA ALA A 146 13.12 4.36 6.16
C ALA A 146 14.01 5.50 6.71
N VAL A 147 14.90 6.06 5.88
CA VAL A 147 15.72 7.22 6.25
C VAL A 147 14.85 8.43 6.58
N ARG A 148 13.81 8.68 5.78
CA ARG A 148 12.90 9.81 6.02
C ARG A 148 12.06 9.61 7.29
N ARG A 149 11.56 8.38 7.55
CA ARG A 149 10.86 8.02 8.78
C ARG A 149 11.73 8.27 10.01
N ARG A 150 12.99 7.80 9.99
CA ARG A 150 13.95 8.05 11.08
C ARG A 150 14.17 9.55 11.31
N TYR A 151 14.29 10.34 10.24
CA TYR A 151 14.40 11.79 10.35
C TYR A 151 13.19 12.40 11.07
N VAL A 152 11.96 11.98 10.70
CA VAL A 152 10.73 12.49 11.34
C VAL A 152 10.68 12.13 12.82
N LEU A 153 10.96 10.86 13.17
CA LEU A 153 11.04 10.42 14.57
C LEU A 153 12.09 11.19 15.36
N GLY A 154 13.28 11.41 14.78
CA GLY A 154 14.32 12.23 15.41
C GLY A 154 13.86 13.66 15.66
N ARG A 155 13.13 14.27 14.71
CA ARG A 155 12.55 15.61 14.92
C ARG A 155 11.46 15.62 15.99
N MET A 156 10.65 14.56 16.10
CA MET A 156 9.66 14.44 17.19
C MET A 156 10.35 14.35 18.55
N LEU A 157 11.46 13.62 18.65
CA LEU A 157 12.28 13.54 19.86
C LEU A 157 12.91 14.88 20.22
N ASP A 158 13.53 15.57 19.24
CA ASP A 158 14.15 16.91 19.43
C ASP A 158 13.14 17.95 19.94
N LEU A 159 11.88 17.82 19.53
CA LEU A 159 10.78 18.72 19.91
C LEU A 159 10.06 18.25 21.18
N HIS A 160 10.54 17.19 21.84
CA HIS A 160 9.91 16.57 23.02
C HIS A 160 8.45 16.15 22.81
N PHE A 161 8.09 15.76 21.57
CA PHE A 161 6.79 15.21 21.24
C PHE A 161 6.68 13.73 21.56
N ILE A 162 7.81 13.04 21.66
CA ILE A 162 7.95 11.64 22.07
C ILE A 162 9.13 11.49 23.04
N THR A 163 9.10 10.41 23.81
CA THR A 163 10.21 10.02 24.71
C THR A 163 11.29 9.23 23.94
N PRO A 164 12.51 9.11 24.52
CA PRO A 164 13.55 8.23 23.95
C PRO A 164 13.08 6.78 23.79
N GLU A 165 12.31 6.26 24.75
CA GLU A 165 11.77 4.89 24.73
C GLU A 165 10.77 4.71 23.58
N GLU A 166 9.88 5.68 23.35
CA GLU A 166 8.95 5.68 22.23
C GLU A 166 9.68 5.77 20.88
N PHE A 167 10.74 6.57 20.80
CA PHE A 167 11.60 6.67 19.63
C PHE A 167 12.24 5.33 19.29
N ASP A 168 12.86 4.67 20.29
CA ASP A 168 13.52 3.37 20.10
C ASP A 168 12.50 2.28 19.73
N ALA A 169 11.34 2.26 20.37
CA ALA A 169 10.25 1.33 20.06
C ALA A 169 9.75 1.53 18.62
N ALA A 170 9.54 2.79 18.20
CA ALA A 170 9.11 3.09 16.83
C ALA A 170 10.18 2.75 15.79
N LEU A 171 11.47 2.83 16.10
CA LEU A 171 12.55 2.41 15.20
C LEU A 171 12.66 0.89 15.08
N ALA A 172 12.32 0.14 16.14
CA ALA A 172 12.30 -1.32 16.13
C ALA A 172 11.15 -1.89 15.28
N GLU A 173 10.09 -1.12 15.03
CA GLU A 173 9.05 -1.51 14.10
C GLU A 173 9.63 -1.67 12.68
N PRO A 174 9.17 -2.65 11.89
CA PRO A 174 9.53 -2.74 10.47
C PRO A 174 9.31 -1.41 9.77
N PRO A 175 10.24 -0.94 8.92
CA PRO A 175 10.14 0.37 8.26
C PRO A 175 8.85 0.55 7.46
N TYR A 176 8.39 -0.51 6.84
CA TYR A 176 7.12 -0.58 6.13
C TYR A 176 6.64 -2.04 6.06
N GLN A 177 5.40 -2.24 6.40
CA GLN A 177 4.68 -3.49 6.14
C GLN A 177 3.52 -3.18 5.21
N PRO A 178 3.48 -3.77 4.01
CA PRO A 178 2.32 -3.62 3.15
C PRO A 178 1.08 -4.15 3.88
N PRO A 179 -0.10 -3.57 3.61
CA PRO A 179 -1.33 -4.07 4.19
C PRO A 179 -1.48 -5.57 3.90
N ALA A 180 -2.06 -6.28 4.87
CA ALA A 180 -2.37 -7.69 4.71
C ALA A 180 -3.13 -7.91 3.39
N PRO A 181 -2.91 -9.04 2.69
CA PRO A 181 -3.59 -9.33 1.46
C PRO A 181 -5.11 -9.37 1.68
N GLY A 182 -5.84 -8.43 1.11
CA GLY A 182 -7.29 -8.40 1.25
C GLY A 182 -7.95 -7.09 0.83
N VAL A 183 -7.21 -5.99 0.81
CA VAL A 183 -7.82 -4.68 0.51
C VAL A 183 -8.06 -4.50 -1.00
N ASP A 184 -7.20 -5.03 -1.86
CA ASP A 184 -7.37 -4.93 -3.32
C ASP A 184 -8.22 -6.08 -3.92
N ASN A 185 -8.44 -7.14 -3.15
CA ASN A 185 -9.27 -8.30 -3.55
C ASN A 185 -10.65 -8.30 -2.86
N SER A 186 -11.14 -7.15 -2.42
CA SER A 186 -12.51 -7.11 -1.92
C SER A 186 -13.50 -7.35 -3.06
N PRO A 187 -14.62 -8.01 -2.80
CA PRO A 187 -15.68 -8.16 -3.79
C PRO A 187 -16.10 -6.83 -4.42
N ALA A 188 -15.98 -5.72 -3.69
CA ALA A 188 -16.29 -4.37 -4.14
C ALA A 188 -15.20 -3.70 -4.98
N GLY A 189 -13.95 -4.17 -4.94
CA GLY A 189 -12.80 -3.50 -5.57
C GLY A 189 -12.99 -3.27 -7.07
N MET A 190 -13.50 -4.25 -7.79
CA MET A 190 -13.78 -4.13 -9.21
C MET A 190 -14.90 -3.10 -9.50
N VAL A 191 -15.97 -3.10 -8.70
CA VAL A 191 -17.05 -2.13 -8.85
C VAL A 191 -16.50 -0.73 -8.64
N ALA A 192 -15.73 -0.52 -7.58
CA ALA A 192 -15.11 0.76 -7.29
C ALA A 192 -14.19 1.25 -8.41
N GLU A 193 -13.36 0.36 -8.99
CA GLU A 193 -12.48 0.73 -10.11
C GLU A 193 -13.25 1.00 -11.40
N THR A 194 -14.31 0.26 -11.67
CA THR A 194 -15.18 0.50 -12.83
C THR A 194 -15.86 1.88 -12.70
N VAL A 195 -16.42 2.18 -11.56
CA VAL A 195 -17.05 3.48 -11.26
C VAL A 195 -16.00 4.59 -11.36
N ARG A 196 -14.82 4.41 -10.79
CA ARG A 196 -13.73 5.38 -10.88
C ARG A 196 -13.36 5.71 -12.32
N ARG A 197 -13.26 4.69 -13.21
CA ARG A 197 -12.95 4.89 -14.63
C ARG A 197 -14.05 5.68 -15.32
N LEU A 198 -15.29 5.30 -15.15
CA LEU A 198 -16.43 6.00 -15.75
C LEU A 198 -16.48 7.48 -15.36
N LEU A 199 -16.26 7.76 -14.06
CA LEU A 199 -16.24 9.14 -13.57
C LEU A 199 -14.98 9.89 -14.04
N TYR A 200 -13.84 9.22 -14.14
CA TYR A 200 -12.61 9.84 -14.62
C TYR A 200 -12.73 10.24 -16.09
N ASP A 201 -13.36 9.41 -16.92
CA ASP A 201 -13.60 9.72 -18.33
C ASP A 201 -14.50 10.95 -18.52
N GLU A 202 -15.41 11.20 -17.55
CA GLU A 202 -16.34 12.33 -17.59
C GLU A 202 -15.80 13.59 -16.91
N TYR A 203 -15.15 13.45 -15.75
CA TYR A 203 -14.77 14.57 -14.87
C TYR A 203 -13.25 14.79 -14.73
N GLY A 204 -12.42 13.88 -15.26
CA GLY A 204 -10.95 13.93 -15.13
C GLY A 204 -10.48 13.92 -13.67
N ASP A 205 -9.40 14.67 -13.39
CA ASP A 205 -8.80 14.73 -12.06
C ASP A 205 -9.70 15.33 -10.97
N ARG A 206 -10.78 16.03 -11.36
CA ARG A 206 -11.76 16.58 -10.42
C ARG A 206 -12.42 15.55 -9.51
N ILE A 207 -12.48 14.26 -9.92
CA ILE A 207 -13.02 13.19 -9.09
C ILE A 207 -12.25 13.01 -7.77
N TYR A 208 -10.96 13.37 -7.74
CA TYR A 208 -10.12 13.22 -6.56
C TYR A 208 -10.18 14.42 -5.60
N GLU A 209 -10.69 15.56 -6.07
CA GLU A 209 -10.66 16.83 -5.35
C GLU A 209 -12.05 17.28 -4.89
N SER A 210 -13.10 16.85 -5.58
CA SER A 210 -14.48 17.34 -5.39
C SER A 210 -15.24 16.73 -4.23
N GLY A 211 -14.70 15.69 -3.57
CA GLY A 211 -15.40 14.98 -2.48
C GLY A 211 -16.69 14.28 -2.91
N MET A 212 -16.78 13.86 -4.17
CA MET A 212 -17.95 13.18 -4.74
C MET A 212 -18.33 11.94 -3.93
N ARG A 213 -19.64 11.77 -3.71
CA ARG A 213 -20.23 10.53 -3.21
C ARG A 213 -20.97 9.86 -4.35
N VAL A 214 -20.72 8.59 -4.56
CA VAL A 214 -21.30 7.83 -5.67
C VAL A 214 -22.09 6.66 -5.10
N TRP A 215 -23.35 6.55 -5.49
CA TRP A 215 -24.21 5.41 -5.17
C TRP A 215 -24.35 4.55 -6.42
N THR A 216 -24.25 3.27 -6.23
CA THR A 216 -24.42 2.28 -7.30
C THR A 216 -25.64 1.41 -7.01
N THR A 217 -26.11 0.69 -8.01
CA THR A 217 -27.19 -0.29 -7.88
C THR A 217 -26.70 -1.66 -7.36
N VAL A 218 -25.40 -1.81 -7.15
CA VAL A 218 -24.77 -3.05 -6.70
C VAL A 218 -25.20 -3.36 -5.26
N ASP A 219 -25.70 -4.58 -5.07
CA ASP A 219 -26.01 -5.11 -3.74
C ASP A 219 -24.80 -5.91 -3.24
N MET A 220 -24.29 -5.57 -2.05
CA MET A 220 -23.06 -6.19 -1.53
C MET A 220 -23.22 -7.69 -1.22
N LYS A 221 -24.43 -8.15 -0.91
CA LYS A 221 -24.70 -9.57 -0.68
C LYS A 221 -24.61 -10.34 -2.00
N ASP A 222 -25.26 -9.81 -3.06
CA ASP A 222 -25.20 -10.38 -4.40
C ASP A 222 -23.75 -10.34 -4.95
N GLN A 223 -23.05 -9.22 -4.71
CA GLN A 223 -21.65 -9.06 -5.11
C GLN A 223 -20.71 -10.07 -4.45
N GLN A 224 -20.87 -10.34 -3.15
CA GLN A 224 -20.09 -11.35 -2.43
C GLN A 224 -20.37 -12.75 -2.93
N ALA A 225 -21.66 -13.08 -3.18
CA ALA A 225 -22.05 -14.37 -3.72
C ALA A 225 -21.50 -14.60 -5.13
N ALA A 226 -21.57 -13.57 -5.99
CA ALA A 226 -21.02 -13.59 -7.34
C ALA A 226 -19.49 -13.76 -7.32
N TYR A 227 -18.79 -13.04 -6.45
CA TYR A 227 -17.33 -13.15 -6.29
C TYR A 227 -16.92 -14.57 -5.86
N ALA A 228 -17.57 -15.13 -4.85
CA ALA A 228 -17.33 -16.50 -4.39
C ALA A 228 -17.61 -17.53 -5.50
N ALA A 229 -18.69 -17.34 -6.27
CA ALA A 229 -19.03 -18.22 -7.39
C ALA A 229 -18.00 -18.18 -8.51
N VAL A 230 -17.49 -16.99 -8.87
CA VAL A 230 -16.42 -16.83 -9.88
C VAL A 230 -15.14 -17.54 -9.41
N LEU A 231 -14.70 -17.32 -8.17
CA LEU A 231 -13.50 -17.97 -7.63
C LEU A 231 -13.63 -19.50 -7.64
N LYS A 232 -14.78 -20.00 -7.16
CA LYS A 232 -15.07 -21.45 -7.18
C LYS A 232 -15.09 -22.00 -8.59
N GLY A 233 -15.68 -21.27 -9.54
CA GLY A 233 -15.73 -21.67 -10.95
C GLY A 233 -14.34 -21.74 -11.59
N VAL A 234 -13.49 -20.74 -11.36
CA VAL A 234 -12.11 -20.69 -11.84
C VAL A 234 -11.28 -21.84 -11.24
N GLN A 235 -11.41 -22.10 -9.95
CA GLN A 235 -10.73 -23.21 -9.29
C GLN A 235 -11.20 -24.56 -9.85
N ALA A 236 -12.51 -24.76 -9.97
CA ALA A 236 -13.08 -26.01 -10.53
C ALA A 236 -12.65 -26.23 -11.98
N TYR A 237 -12.56 -25.17 -12.78
CA TYR A 237 -12.02 -25.26 -14.14
C TYR A 237 -10.56 -25.70 -14.12
N THR A 238 -9.72 -25.04 -13.31
CA THR A 238 -8.30 -25.36 -13.18
C THR A 238 -8.07 -26.83 -12.79
N HIS A 239 -8.85 -27.34 -11.83
CA HIS A 239 -8.73 -28.74 -11.38
C HIS A 239 -9.23 -29.80 -12.38
N ARG A 240 -10.04 -29.43 -13.36
CA ARG A 240 -10.45 -30.32 -14.44
C ARG A 240 -9.38 -30.55 -15.51
N HIS A 241 -8.34 -29.73 -15.52
CA HIS A 241 -7.22 -29.81 -16.44
C HIS A 241 -5.99 -30.37 -15.72
N PRO A 242 -5.10 -31.08 -16.45
CA PRO A 242 -3.86 -31.54 -15.86
C PRO A 242 -3.01 -30.42 -15.29
N TYR A 243 -2.25 -30.71 -14.26
CA TYR A 243 -1.29 -29.74 -13.68
C TYR A 243 -0.29 -29.28 -14.76
N ALA A 244 -0.26 -28.00 -15.06
CA ALA A 244 0.60 -27.43 -16.11
C ALA A 244 2.07 -27.36 -15.71
N GLY A 245 2.37 -27.37 -14.41
CA GLY A 245 3.72 -27.28 -13.88
C GLY A 245 3.88 -26.12 -12.88
N PRO A 246 5.08 -25.92 -12.37
CA PRO A 246 5.40 -24.80 -11.48
C PRO A 246 5.25 -23.46 -12.20
N GLU A 247 5.03 -22.37 -11.44
CA GLU A 247 4.92 -21.01 -11.99
C GLU A 247 6.25 -20.44 -12.49
N GLY A 248 7.34 -21.02 -12.04
CA GLY A 248 8.70 -20.60 -12.34
C GLY A 248 9.67 -21.16 -11.32
N SER A 249 10.86 -20.56 -11.23
CA SER A 249 11.87 -20.93 -10.24
C SER A 249 12.29 -19.71 -9.43
N ALA A 250 12.52 -19.93 -8.14
CA ALA A 250 13.04 -18.89 -7.25
C ALA A 250 14.48 -18.51 -7.60
N PRO A 251 14.93 -17.31 -7.25
CA PRO A 251 16.34 -16.93 -7.36
C PRO A 251 17.24 -17.93 -6.64
N PRO A 252 18.39 -18.34 -7.23
CA PRO A 252 19.28 -19.34 -6.63
C PRO A 252 19.76 -18.98 -5.21
N GLN A 253 19.85 -17.69 -4.91
CA GLN A 253 20.23 -17.21 -3.57
C GLN A 253 19.16 -17.50 -2.54
N ALA A 254 17.86 -17.27 -2.87
CA ALA A 254 16.73 -17.55 -1.99
C ALA A 254 16.62 -19.06 -1.69
N LEU A 255 16.79 -19.92 -2.71
CA LEU A 255 16.81 -21.36 -2.51
C LEU A 255 17.97 -21.81 -1.61
N ARG A 256 19.18 -21.31 -1.84
CA ARG A 256 20.37 -21.65 -1.03
C ARG A 256 20.19 -21.24 0.44
N ALA A 257 19.69 -20.04 0.68
CA ALA A 257 19.39 -19.55 2.03
C ALA A 257 18.37 -20.46 2.73
N ALA A 258 17.25 -20.77 2.06
CA ALA A 258 16.24 -21.66 2.60
C ALA A 258 16.74 -23.07 2.91
N LEU A 259 17.61 -23.64 2.06
CA LEU A 259 18.26 -24.93 2.31
C LEU A 259 19.22 -24.87 3.51
N ALA A 260 19.85 -23.73 3.77
CA ALA A 260 20.69 -23.47 4.95
C ALA A 260 19.86 -23.10 6.20
N LYS A 261 18.52 -23.17 6.14
CA LYS A 261 17.57 -22.79 7.21
C LYS A 261 17.52 -21.27 7.51
N ASP A 262 17.99 -20.43 6.60
CA ASP A 262 17.75 -19.01 6.59
C ASP A 262 16.57 -18.74 5.63
N ASP A 263 15.36 -18.70 6.21
CA ASP A 263 14.11 -18.59 5.44
C ASP A 263 13.77 -17.15 5.02
N GLY A 264 14.43 -16.14 5.60
CA GLY A 264 14.14 -14.72 5.38
C GLY A 264 14.15 -14.29 3.91
N PRO A 265 15.23 -14.53 3.14
CA PRO A 265 15.29 -14.16 1.72
C PRO A 265 14.24 -14.85 0.85
N ALA A 266 13.93 -16.12 1.13
CA ALA A 266 12.93 -16.87 0.38
C ALA A 266 11.52 -16.43 0.69
N THR A 267 11.16 -16.22 1.95
CA THR A 267 9.83 -15.74 2.36
C THR A 267 9.56 -14.32 1.85
N ALA A 268 10.55 -13.43 1.88
CA ALA A 268 10.45 -12.09 1.30
C ALA A 268 10.17 -12.16 -0.22
N TYR A 269 10.86 -13.04 -0.94
CA TYR A 269 10.61 -13.26 -2.37
C TYR A 269 9.21 -13.83 -2.62
N LEU A 270 8.79 -14.87 -1.89
CA LEU A 270 7.46 -15.47 -2.02
C LEU A 270 6.33 -14.47 -1.74
N ALA A 271 6.53 -13.57 -0.77
CA ALA A 271 5.57 -12.50 -0.46
C ALA A 271 5.43 -11.46 -1.57
N SER A 272 6.44 -11.30 -2.44
CA SER A 272 6.42 -10.39 -3.58
C SER A 272 5.69 -10.94 -4.82
N LEU A 273 5.39 -12.24 -4.85
CA LEU A 273 4.72 -12.87 -5.99
C LEU A 273 3.24 -12.45 -6.10
N PRO A 274 2.66 -12.48 -7.32
CA PRO A 274 1.24 -12.21 -7.51
C PRO A 274 0.38 -13.08 -6.59
N ARG A 275 -0.69 -12.51 -6.06
CA ARG A 275 -1.58 -13.18 -5.10
C ARG A 275 -2.78 -13.79 -5.81
N ALA A 276 -3.22 -14.94 -5.32
CA ALA A 276 -4.49 -15.55 -5.70
C ALA A 276 -5.32 -15.84 -4.44
N PRO A 277 -6.60 -15.47 -4.39
CA PRO A 277 -7.45 -15.71 -3.23
C PRO A 277 -7.48 -17.20 -2.85
N GLY A 278 -7.38 -17.47 -1.55
CA GLY A 278 -7.34 -18.84 -1.03
C GLY A 278 -6.07 -19.63 -1.38
N GLN A 279 -5.04 -18.98 -1.94
CA GLN A 279 -3.78 -19.62 -2.29
C GLN A 279 -2.58 -18.86 -1.71
N MET A 280 -1.55 -19.60 -1.32
CA MET A 280 -0.29 -19.09 -0.80
C MET A 280 0.87 -19.60 -1.66
N ALA A 281 1.82 -18.73 -1.98
CA ALA A 281 3.03 -19.13 -2.69
C ALA A 281 3.92 -19.99 -1.78
N ALA A 282 4.58 -20.96 -2.37
CA ALA A 282 5.55 -21.81 -1.68
C ALA A 282 6.73 -22.18 -2.59
N LEU A 283 7.88 -22.38 -1.97
CA LEU A 283 9.11 -22.81 -2.59
C LEU A 283 9.32 -24.31 -2.35
N VAL A 284 9.57 -25.07 -3.41
CA VAL A 284 9.96 -26.48 -3.32
C VAL A 284 11.40 -26.59 -2.82
N LEU A 285 11.60 -27.15 -1.64
CA LEU A 285 12.92 -27.44 -1.08
C LEU A 285 13.41 -28.83 -1.48
N ARG A 286 12.52 -29.81 -1.51
CA ARG A 286 12.78 -31.18 -1.93
C ARG A 286 11.52 -31.77 -2.55
N TYR A 287 11.71 -32.57 -3.58
CA TYR A 287 10.64 -33.35 -4.20
C TYR A 287 11.06 -34.80 -4.41
N ALA A 288 10.19 -35.70 -4.03
CA ALA A 288 10.22 -37.13 -4.37
C ALA A 288 8.81 -37.53 -4.80
N ASP A 289 8.65 -38.62 -5.54
CA ASP A 289 7.35 -39.02 -6.14
C ASP A 289 6.18 -39.13 -5.12
N LYS A 290 6.48 -39.34 -3.86
CA LYS A 290 5.49 -39.54 -2.80
C LYS A 290 5.39 -38.38 -1.80
N SER A 291 6.36 -37.46 -1.80
CA SER A 291 6.40 -36.34 -0.85
C SER A 291 7.15 -35.12 -1.41
N ALA A 292 6.76 -33.94 -0.97
CA ALA A 292 7.44 -32.68 -1.23
C ALA A 292 7.63 -31.93 0.08
N ALA A 293 8.86 -31.43 0.31
CA ALA A 293 9.13 -30.48 1.40
C ALA A 293 9.07 -29.06 0.83
N LEU A 294 8.26 -28.20 1.40
CA LEU A 294 7.97 -26.84 0.93
C LEU A 294 8.25 -25.82 2.02
N LEU A 295 8.65 -24.63 1.60
CA LEU A 295 8.66 -23.43 2.44
C LEU A 295 7.56 -22.49 1.94
N ALA A 296 6.56 -22.22 2.78
CA ALA A 296 5.45 -21.33 2.46
C ALA A 296 5.84 -19.85 2.69
N ALA A 297 5.12 -18.93 2.06
CA ALA A 297 5.37 -17.48 2.17
C ALA A 297 5.19 -16.94 3.60
N ASP A 298 4.47 -17.64 4.47
CA ASP A 298 4.31 -17.32 5.90
C ASP A 298 5.43 -17.89 6.79
N GLY A 299 6.46 -18.49 6.20
CA GLY A 299 7.60 -19.08 6.89
C GLY A 299 7.40 -20.51 7.38
N ARG A 300 6.21 -21.11 7.22
CA ARG A 300 5.98 -22.49 7.60
C ARG A 300 6.69 -23.45 6.65
N ARG A 301 7.35 -24.46 7.23
CA ARG A 301 7.90 -25.59 6.48
C ARG A 301 6.90 -26.72 6.52
N LEU A 302 6.52 -27.22 5.37
CA LEU A 302 5.42 -28.17 5.21
C LEU A 302 5.90 -29.39 4.42
N ASP A 303 5.55 -30.59 4.90
CA ASP A 303 5.71 -31.84 4.16
C ASP A 303 4.36 -32.23 3.54
N VAL A 304 4.30 -32.21 2.22
CA VAL A 304 3.10 -32.51 1.44
C VAL A 304 3.22 -33.90 0.87
N SER A 305 2.20 -34.73 1.07
CA SER A 305 2.18 -36.12 0.57
C SER A 305 0.75 -36.55 0.19
N GLY A 306 0.61 -37.75 -0.34
CA GLY A 306 -0.69 -38.37 -0.57
C GLY A 306 -1.63 -37.51 -1.42
N LYS A 307 -2.76 -37.11 -0.80
CA LYS A 307 -3.80 -36.27 -1.44
C LYS A 307 -3.27 -34.86 -1.80
N GLY A 308 -2.34 -34.30 -1.00
CA GLY A 308 -1.76 -32.98 -1.27
C GLY A 308 -0.94 -32.90 -2.56
N LEU A 309 -0.46 -34.05 -3.07
CA LEU A 309 0.25 -34.16 -4.36
C LEU A 309 -0.65 -34.73 -5.49
N ALA A 310 -1.90 -35.02 -5.24
CA ALA A 310 -2.76 -35.68 -6.22
C ALA A 310 -2.87 -34.87 -7.51
N PHE A 311 -3.03 -33.55 -7.40
CA PHE A 311 -3.14 -32.68 -8.56
C PHE A 311 -1.82 -32.60 -9.35
N VAL A 312 -0.66 -32.53 -8.68
CA VAL A 312 0.66 -32.51 -9.33
C VAL A 312 0.89 -33.77 -10.19
N ARG A 313 0.37 -34.91 -9.77
CA ARG A 313 0.47 -36.20 -10.49
C ARG A 313 -0.35 -36.25 -11.77
N THR A 314 -1.29 -35.33 -11.98
CA THR A 314 -2.06 -35.24 -13.23
C THR A 314 -1.26 -34.70 -14.40
N ARG A 315 -0.01 -34.23 -14.17
CA ARG A 315 0.85 -33.66 -15.20
C ARG A 315 1.16 -34.66 -16.32
N VAL A 316 0.95 -34.23 -17.55
CA VAL A 316 1.13 -35.08 -18.75
C VAL A 316 2.58 -34.99 -19.28
N ALA A 317 3.34 -33.94 -18.94
CA ALA A 317 4.69 -33.72 -19.44
C ALA A 317 5.71 -34.74 -18.87
N ARG A 318 6.68 -35.15 -19.67
CA ARG A 318 7.77 -36.05 -19.25
C ARG A 318 8.73 -35.38 -18.25
N GLY A 319 9.32 -36.17 -17.36
CA GLY A 319 10.27 -35.74 -16.35
C GLY A 319 9.65 -35.51 -14.96
N PRO A 320 10.46 -35.11 -13.96
CA PRO A 320 9.94 -34.86 -12.60
C PRO A 320 8.89 -33.74 -12.63
N ALA A 321 7.81 -33.95 -11.89
CA ALA A 321 6.71 -32.97 -11.84
C ALA A 321 7.16 -31.65 -11.17
N LEU A 322 8.06 -31.75 -10.20
CA LEU A 322 8.66 -30.63 -9.46
C LEU A 322 10.16 -30.90 -9.24
N LYS A 323 10.92 -29.82 -8.98
CA LYS A 323 12.32 -29.87 -8.57
C LYS A 323 12.59 -28.81 -7.48
N PRO A 324 13.66 -28.96 -6.70
CA PRO A 324 14.06 -27.91 -5.76
C PRO A 324 14.25 -26.55 -6.47
N GLY A 325 13.70 -25.51 -5.86
CA GLY A 325 13.68 -24.16 -6.42
C GLY A 325 12.39 -23.80 -7.17
N ASP A 326 11.55 -24.76 -7.49
CA ASP A 326 10.27 -24.48 -8.15
C ASP A 326 9.29 -23.72 -7.24
N LEU A 327 8.48 -22.87 -7.86
CA LEU A 327 7.42 -22.10 -7.20
C LEU A 327 6.08 -22.77 -7.44
N VAL A 328 5.36 -23.03 -6.37
CA VAL A 328 4.05 -23.66 -6.37
C VAL A 328 3.04 -22.89 -5.53
N ARG A 329 1.78 -23.24 -5.62
CA ARG A 329 0.71 -22.70 -4.76
C ARG A 329 0.20 -23.76 -3.81
N LEU A 330 -0.07 -23.32 -2.59
CA LEU A 330 -0.75 -24.09 -1.57
C LEU A 330 -2.15 -23.55 -1.36
N ARG A 331 -3.13 -24.43 -1.19
CA ARG A 331 -4.48 -24.05 -0.76
C ARG A 331 -4.44 -23.62 0.72
N GLN A 332 -4.98 -22.44 1.02
CA GLN A 332 -5.00 -21.92 2.41
C GLN A 332 -6.10 -22.55 3.27
N ASP A 333 -7.25 -22.88 2.68
CA ASP A 333 -8.45 -23.33 3.41
C ASP A 333 -8.50 -24.86 3.60
N ALA A 334 -7.46 -25.59 3.19
CA ALA A 334 -7.41 -27.05 3.36
C ALA A 334 -6.83 -27.39 4.75
N PRO A 335 -7.38 -28.39 5.46
CA PRO A 335 -6.83 -28.87 6.72
C PRO A 335 -5.42 -29.43 6.55
N ASP A 336 -5.15 -30.03 5.39
CA ASP A 336 -3.84 -30.53 4.99
C ASP A 336 -3.28 -29.68 3.85
N ALA A 337 -1.96 -29.54 3.81
CA ALA A 337 -1.29 -28.80 2.73
C ALA A 337 -1.53 -29.49 1.38
N GLU A 338 -2.15 -28.80 0.43
CA GLU A 338 -2.46 -29.25 -0.91
C GLU A 338 -1.83 -28.32 -1.95
N ILE A 339 -1.07 -28.89 -2.88
CA ILE A 339 -0.53 -28.12 -4.02
C ILE A 339 -1.64 -27.93 -5.03
N VAL A 340 -1.88 -26.68 -5.38
CA VAL A 340 -2.84 -26.23 -6.40
C VAL A 340 -2.10 -25.48 -7.50
N GLN A 341 -2.79 -24.93 -8.47
CA GLN A 341 -2.21 -24.15 -9.55
C GLN A 341 -2.73 -22.71 -9.52
N PHE A 342 -1.83 -21.77 -9.79
CA PHE A 342 -2.22 -20.38 -10.03
C PHE A 342 -3.18 -20.32 -11.23
N PRO A 343 -4.36 -19.69 -11.11
CA PRO A 343 -5.33 -19.67 -12.19
C PRO A 343 -4.82 -18.90 -13.40
N GLN A 344 -4.78 -19.57 -14.55
CA GLN A 344 -4.41 -18.97 -15.85
C GLN A 344 -5.63 -18.47 -16.64
N VAL A 345 -6.83 -18.83 -16.20
CA VAL A 345 -8.08 -18.44 -16.82
C VAL A 345 -8.73 -17.29 -16.05
N GLN A 346 -9.48 -16.47 -16.77
CA GLN A 346 -10.31 -15.41 -16.20
C GLN A 346 -11.78 -15.76 -16.43
N ALA A 347 -12.63 -15.32 -15.53
CA ALA A 347 -14.07 -15.45 -15.64
C ALA A 347 -14.74 -14.11 -15.31
N ALA A 348 -15.96 -13.93 -15.82
CA ALA A 348 -16.78 -12.77 -15.50
C ALA A 348 -18.19 -13.20 -15.15
N LEU A 349 -18.82 -12.47 -14.23
CA LEU A 349 -20.20 -12.63 -13.84
C LEU A 349 -20.84 -11.25 -13.72
N VAL A 350 -21.96 -11.05 -14.42
CA VAL A 350 -22.80 -9.87 -14.27
C VAL A 350 -24.20 -10.36 -13.89
N ALA A 351 -24.72 -9.87 -12.78
CA ALA A 351 -26.10 -10.08 -12.38
C ALA A 351 -26.88 -8.79 -12.54
N VAL A 352 -28.02 -8.85 -13.23
CA VAL A 352 -28.88 -7.70 -13.48
C VAL A 352 -30.30 -7.98 -12.98
N SER A 353 -30.96 -6.95 -12.51
CA SER A 353 -32.39 -6.99 -12.16
C SER A 353 -33.21 -7.07 -13.45
N PRO A 354 -34.10 -8.06 -13.62
CA PRO A 354 -34.93 -8.16 -14.84
C PRO A 354 -36.00 -7.08 -14.90
N ALA A 355 -36.31 -6.42 -13.79
CA ALA A 355 -37.37 -5.41 -13.73
C ALA A 355 -36.94 -4.05 -14.33
N ASP A 356 -35.70 -3.68 -14.12
CA ASP A 356 -35.17 -2.33 -14.45
C ASP A 356 -33.78 -2.34 -15.12
N GLY A 357 -33.16 -3.52 -15.31
CA GLY A 357 -31.83 -3.66 -15.88
C GLY A 357 -30.70 -3.23 -14.96
N ALA A 358 -30.96 -2.91 -13.70
CA ALA A 358 -29.95 -2.46 -12.74
C ALA A 358 -28.91 -3.56 -12.48
N ILE A 359 -27.62 -3.21 -12.51
CA ILE A 359 -26.53 -4.14 -12.18
C ILE A 359 -26.51 -4.38 -10.67
N ARG A 360 -26.76 -5.65 -10.27
CA ARG A 360 -26.75 -6.10 -8.88
C ARG A 360 -25.42 -6.63 -8.42
N ALA A 361 -24.67 -7.25 -9.33
CA ALA A 361 -23.30 -7.70 -9.11
C ALA A 361 -22.47 -7.62 -10.39
N LEU A 362 -21.20 -7.28 -10.24
CA LEU A 362 -20.21 -7.18 -11.32
C LEU A 362 -18.88 -7.73 -10.85
N VAL A 363 -18.47 -8.86 -11.40
CA VAL A 363 -17.19 -9.51 -11.07
C VAL A 363 -16.49 -9.88 -12.37
N SER A 364 -15.19 -9.63 -12.46
CA SER A 364 -14.34 -10.18 -13.53
C SER A 364 -12.94 -10.49 -13.04
N GLY A 365 -12.20 -11.29 -13.80
CA GLY A 365 -10.85 -11.72 -13.47
C GLY A 365 -10.81 -13.12 -12.89
N ASN A 366 -9.68 -13.43 -12.27
CA ASN A 366 -9.43 -14.69 -11.57
C ASN A 366 -9.16 -14.49 -10.08
N GLY A 367 -9.46 -13.30 -9.57
CA GLY A 367 -9.20 -12.92 -8.19
C GLY A 367 -7.74 -12.53 -7.92
N THR A 368 -6.86 -12.46 -8.92
CA THR A 368 -5.42 -12.20 -8.73
C THR A 368 -5.05 -10.71 -8.76
N GLY A 369 -6.01 -9.82 -8.93
CA GLY A 369 -5.80 -8.36 -8.88
C GLY A 369 -4.76 -7.88 -9.92
N ALA A 370 -5.07 -8.03 -11.20
CA ALA A 370 -4.29 -7.45 -12.29
C ALA A 370 -4.81 -6.05 -12.65
#